data_f06c4ec6596cac2f68593025d3392924
#
_entry.id   f06c4ec6596cac2f68593025d3392924
#
_cell.length_a   1.000
_cell.length_b   1.000
_cell.length_c   1.000
_cell.angle_alpha   90.00
_cell.angle_beta   90.00
_cell.angle_gamma   90.00
#
_symmetry.space_group_name_H-M   'P 1'
#
loop_
_entity.id
_entity.type
_entity.pdbx_description
1 polymer ?
#
loop_
_entity_poly.entity_id
_entity_poly.type
_entity_poly.pdbx_seq_one_letter_code
_entity_poly.pdbx_strand_id
1 'polypeptide(L)'
;MEIVAIVAVLALMQYIFFAALVGRARGKYGVNGPAVTGHPVFERYFRVQMNTLELLIALLPGLWLFATYVSPTWAAILGTVYLVGRFMYLRSYVADPARRGAGFGLSLLPILALLIGALIGAVSALLRA
;
A
#
# COMPACT_ATOMS: atom_id res chain seq x y z
N MET A 1 5.60 11.34 -16.05
CA MET A 1 6.22 10.63 -14.90
C MET A 1 6.08 11.39 -13.59
N GLU A 2 5.88 12.69 -13.65
CA GLU A 2 5.73 13.48 -12.40
C GLU A 2 4.51 13.04 -11.60
N ILE A 3 3.40 12.76 -12.26
CA ILE A 3 2.19 12.30 -11.57
C ILE A 3 2.40 10.95 -10.88
N VAL A 4 3.19 10.07 -11.50
CA VAL A 4 3.53 8.76 -10.90
C VAL A 4 4.46 8.96 -9.69
N ALA A 5 5.43 9.87 -9.81
CA ALA A 5 6.32 10.21 -8.72
C ALA A 5 5.55 10.77 -7.51
N ILE A 6 4.57 11.64 -7.76
CA ILE A 6 3.72 12.19 -6.70
C ILE A 6 2.98 11.06 -5.96
N VAL A 7 2.36 10.16 -6.71
CA VAL A 7 1.63 9.03 -6.11
C VAL A 7 2.58 8.13 -5.31
N ALA A 8 3.76 7.83 -5.84
CA ALA A 8 4.76 7.03 -5.13
C ALA A 8 5.18 7.68 -3.81
N VAL A 9 5.45 8.99 -3.83
CA VAL A 9 5.81 9.74 -2.62
C VAL A 9 4.66 9.72 -1.62
N LEU A 10 3.42 9.92 -2.09
CA LEU A 10 2.25 9.87 -1.21
C LEU A 10 2.08 8.49 -0.57
N ALA A 11 2.37 7.41 -1.30
CA ALA A 11 2.33 6.06 -0.74
C ALA A 11 3.38 5.86 0.36
N LEU A 12 4.59 6.38 0.16
CA LEU A 12 5.64 6.33 1.17
C LEU A 12 5.29 7.20 2.38
N MET A 13 4.75 8.38 2.17
CA MET A 13 4.29 9.25 3.25
C MET A 13 3.15 8.62 4.04
N GLN A 14 2.22 7.95 3.36
CA GLN A 14 1.15 7.21 4.02
C GLN A 14 1.71 6.11 4.92
N TYR A 15 2.71 5.38 4.45
CA TYR A 15 3.38 4.37 5.27
C TYR A 15 4.02 4.99 6.51
N ILE A 16 4.71 6.11 6.36
CA ILE A 16 5.31 6.84 7.50
C ILE A 16 4.23 7.32 8.47
N PHE A 17 3.10 7.80 7.94
CA PHE A 17 1.94 8.16 8.77
C PHE A 17 1.43 6.97 9.58
N PHE A 18 1.33 5.79 8.96
CA PHE A 18 0.92 4.58 9.68
C PHE A 18 1.94 4.18 10.75
N ALA A 19 3.23 4.36 10.47
CA ALA A 19 4.27 4.15 11.47
C ALA A 19 4.11 5.11 12.67
N ALA A 20 3.75 6.36 12.42
CA ALA A 20 3.47 7.33 13.46
C ALA A 20 2.26 6.92 14.32
N LEU A 21 1.22 6.37 13.71
CA LEU A 21 0.06 5.84 14.43
C LEU A 21 0.45 4.66 15.33
N VAL A 22 1.35 3.81 14.88
CA VAL A 22 1.89 2.71 15.72
C VAL A 22 2.63 3.28 16.92
N GLY A 23 3.47 4.29 16.71
CA GLY A 23 4.18 4.96 17.79
C GLY A 23 3.22 5.58 18.82
N ARG A 24 2.17 6.23 18.36
CA ARG A 24 1.12 6.77 19.20
C ARG A 24 0.41 5.68 20.02
N ALA A 25 0.10 4.56 19.37
CA ALA A 25 -0.56 3.43 20.04
C ALA A 25 0.35 2.80 21.11
N ARG A 26 1.67 2.76 20.88
CA ARG A 26 2.62 2.30 21.91
C ARG A 26 2.50 3.12 23.18
N GLY A 27 2.49 4.44 23.05
CA GLY A 27 2.35 5.33 24.19
C GLY A 27 1.00 5.18 24.87
N LYS A 28 -0.08 5.10 24.08
CA LYS A 28 -1.44 5.02 24.60
C LYS A 28 -1.72 3.71 25.33
N TYR A 29 -1.20 2.59 24.83
CA TYR A 29 -1.50 1.26 25.35
C TYR A 29 -0.35 0.64 26.16
N GLY A 30 0.73 1.38 26.36
CA GLY A 30 1.84 0.94 27.22
C GLY A 30 2.66 -0.21 26.66
N VAL A 31 2.78 -0.31 25.33
CA VAL A 31 3.60 -1.34 24.67
C VAL A 31 4.96 -0.76 24.35
N ASN A 32 5.97 -1.10 25.15
CA ASN A 32 7.33 -0.61 24.94
C ASN A 32 8.02 -1.36 23.81
N GLY A 33 8.77 -0.62 22.98
CA GLY A 33 9.61 -1.25 21.97
C GLY A 33 10.72 -2.09 22.60
N PRO A 34 11.17 -3.16 21.91
CA PRO A 34 10.78 -3.59 20.56
C PRO A 34 9.58 -4.53 20.52
N ALA A 35 8.79 -4.65 21.58
CA ALA A 35 7.65 -5.57 21.61
C ALA A 35 6.63 -5.24 20.54
N VAL A 36 6.06 -6.27 19.92
CA VAL A 36 5.01 -6.14 18.88
C VAL A 36 3.69 -6.75 19.32
N THR A 37 3.62 -7.20 20.57
CA THR A 37 2.42 -7.72 21.22
C THR A 37 2.25 -7.01 22.56
N GLY A 38 1.06 -7.07 23.14
CA GLY A 38 0.80 -6.53 24.47
C GLY A 38 -0.57 -5.86 24.64
N HIS A 39 -1.21 -5.45 23.53
CA HIS A 39 -2.55 -4.89 23.57
C HIS A 39 -3.23 -5.09 22.22
N PRO A 40 -4.48 -5.58 22.16
CA PRO A 40 -5.14 -5.90 20.89
C PRO A 40 -5.20 -4.73 19.91
N VAL A 41 -5.50 -3.53 20.36
CA VAL A 41 -5.61 -2.35 19.49
C VAL A 41 -4.24 -1.94 18.95
N PHE A 42 -3.21 -1.95 19.80
CA PHE A 42 -1.83 -1.70 19.33
C PHE A 42 -1.44 -2.70 18.25
N GLU A 43 -1.71 -3.98 18.45
CA GLU A 43 -1.37 -5.03 17.50
C GLU A 43 -2.05 -4.84 16.15
N ARG A 44 -3.28 -4.29 16.14
CA ARG A 44 -3.99 -3.97 14.90
C ARG A 44 -3.29 -2.85 14.12
N TYR A 45 -2.89 -1.77 14.78
CA TYR A 45 -2.11 -0.70 14.14
C TYR A 45 -0.79 -1.22 13.59
N PHE A 46 -0.10 -2.01 14.39
CA PHE A 46 1.18 -2.61 13.97
C PHE A 46 0.99 -3.49 12.74
N ARG A 47 -0.05 -4.30 12.71
CA ARG A 47 -0.33 -5.20 11.58
C ARG A 47 -0.66 -4.42 10.31
N VAL A 48 -1.39 -3.32 10.41
CA VAL A 48 -1.68 -2.45 9.26
C VAL A 48 -0.38 -1.87 8.69
N GLN A 49 0.51 -1.39 9.55
CA GLN A 49 1.81 -0.88 9.12
C GLN A 49 2.61 -1.95 8.39
N MET A 50 2.72 -3.13 8.97
CA MET A 50 3.51 -4.23 8.38
C MET A 50 2.91 -4.71 7.06
N ASN A 51 1.59 -4.86 6.98
CA ASN A 51 0.92 -5.22 5.73
C ASN A 51 1.14 -4.16 4.65
N THR A 52 1.14 -2.89 5.02
CA THR A 52 1.42 -1.79 4.08
C THR A 52 2.86 -1.86 3.58
N LEU A 53 3.83 -2.12 4.45
CA LEU A 53 5.22 -2.33 4.02
C LEU A 53 5.34 -3.48 3.02
N GLU A 54 4.68 -4.59 3.31
CA GLU A 54 4.68 -5.77 2.41
C GLU A 54 4.13 -5.41 1.03
N LEU A 55 3.03 -4.66 0.96
CA LEU A 55 2.43 -4.27 -0.32
C LEU A 55 3.26 -3.23 -1.07
N LEU A 56 3.99 -2.36 -0.39
CA LEU A 56 4.85 -1.36 -1.03
C LEU A 56 5.95 -2.01 -1.88
N ILE A 57 6.41 -3.19 -1.50
CA ILE A 57 7.42 -3.94 -2.25
C ILE A 57 6.94 -4.23 -3.68
N ALA A 58 5.66 -4.47 -3.86
CA ALA A 58 5.06 -4.70 -5.17
C ALA A 58 4.54 -3.41 -5.81
N LEU A 59 3.98 -2.51 -5.01
CA LEU A 59 3.39 -1.27 -5.53
C LEU A 59 4.42 -0.38 -6.22
N LEU A 60 5.55 -0.09 -5.55
CA LEU A 60 6.49 0.90 -6.05
C LEU A 60 7.14 0.47 -7.37
N PRO A 61 7.70 -0.75 -7.49
CA PRO A 61 8.17 -1.21 -8.79
C PRO A 61 7.04 -1.33 -9.82
N GLY A 62 5.86 -1.76 -9.37
CA GLY A 62 4.69 -1.90 -10.26
C GLY A 62 4.27 -0.57 -10.88
N LEU A 63 4.25 0.52 -10.10
CA LEU A 63 3.96 1.86 -10.61
C LEU A 63 4.96 2.27 -11.69
N TRP A 64 6.23 2.08 -11.43
CA TRP A 64 7.30 2.44 -12.37
C TRP A 64 7.22 1.65 -13.66
N LEU A 65 7.09 0.32 -13.55
CA LEU A 65 7.08 -0.56 -14.71
C LEU A 65 5.82 -0.34 -15.55
N PHE A 66 4.66 -0.21 -14.92
CA PHE A 66 3.42 0.07 -15.64
C PHE A 66 3.48 1.42 -16.34
N ALA A 67 4.00 2.45 -15.66
CA ALA A 67 4.14 3.77 -16.24
C ALA A 67 5.07 3.75 -17.46
N THR A 68 6.13 2.94 -17.41
CA THR A 68 7.11 2.81 -18.49
C THR A 68 6.52 2.06 -19.69
N TYR A 69 5.83 0.95 -19.46
CA TYR A 69 5.41 0.04 -20.54
C TYR A 69 3.95 0.17 -20.96
N VAL A 70 3.13 0.86 -20.18
CA VAL A 70 1.70 1.02 -20.49
C VAL A 70 1.32 2.50 -20.50
N SER A 71 1.18 3.12 -19.31
CA SER A 71 0.69 4.49 -19.22
C SER A 71 0.99 5.10 -17.85
N PRO A 72 1.65 6.27 -17.79
CA PRO A 72 1.81 7.00 -16.53
C PRO A 72 0.49 7.43 -15.90
N THR A 73 -0.47 7.85 -16.72
CA THR A 73 -1.78 8.32 -16.23
C THR A 73 -2.54 7.20 -15.52
N TRP A 74 -2.63 6.02 -16.15
CA TRP A 74 -3.30 4.88 -15.54
C TRP A 74 -2.53 4.34 -14.33
N ALA A 75 -1.20 4.40 -14.34
CA ALA A 75 -0.41 4.05 -13.17
C ALA A 75 -0.78 4.93 -11.99
N ALA A 76 -0.89 6.25 -12.20
CA ALA A 76 -1.27 7.19 -11.15
C ALA A 76 -2.70 6.95 -10.65
N ILE A 77 -3.64 6.64 -11.54
CA ILE A 77 -5.02 6.32 -11.16
C ILE A 77 -5.05 5.07 -10.28
N LEU A 78 -4.38 4.00 -10.68
CA LEU A 78 -4.34 2.75 -9.93
C LEU A 78 -3.64 2.95 -8.57
N GLY A 79 -2.56 3.72 -8.55
CA GLY A 79 -1.89 4.07 -7.30
C GLY A 79 -2.76 4.89 -6.35
N THR A 80 -3.59 5.77 -6.87
CA THR A 80 -4.55 6.54 -6.07
C THR A 80 -5.61 5.64 -5.46
N VAL A 81 -6.11 4.66 -6.22
CA VAL A 81 -7.03 3.65 -5.68
C VAL A 81 -6.39 2.88 -4.54
N TYR A 82 -5.11 2.50 -4.68
CA TYR A 82 -4.35 1.88 -3.60
C TYR A 82 -4.33 2.76 -2.34
N LEU A 83 -4.04 4.05 -2.48
CA LEU A 83 -4.00 4.97 -1.33
C LEU A 83 -5.33 5.00 -0.59
N VAL A 84 -6.44 5.09 -1.31
CA VAL A 84 -7.79 5.06 -0.74
C VAL A 84 -8.02 3.71 -0.04
N GLY A 85 -7.65 2.62 -0.70
CA GLY A 85 -7.78 1.28 -0.13
C GLY A 85 -7.00 1.10 1.17
N ARG A 86 -5.81 1.69 1.27
CA ARG A 86 -5.01 1.63 2.50
C ARG A 86 -5.66 2.36 3.68
N PHE A 87 -6.22 3.54 3.43
CA PHE A 87 -6.96 4.23 4.50
C PHE A 87 -8.21 3.47 4.92
N MET A 88 -8.93 2.86 3.97
CA MET A 88 -10.06 2.00 4.29
C MET A 88 -9.62 0.78 5.10
N TYR A 89 -8.50 0.16 4.71
CA TYR A 89 -7.94 -0.98 5.42
C TYR A 89 -7.57 -0.62 6.86
N LEU A 90 -6.88 0.50 7.04
CA LEU A 90 -6.53 1.01 8.37
C LEU A 90 -7.78 1.15 9.24
N ARG A 91 -8.77 1.89 8.74
CA ARG A 91 -9.98 2.19 9.50
C ARG A 91 -10.78 0.93 9.84
N SER A 92 -10.96 0.04 8.87
CA SER A 92 -11.72 -1.19 9.05
C SER A 92 -11.01 -2.17 9.96
N TYR A 93 -9.71 -2.37 9.74
CA TYR A 93 -8.92 -3.35 10.49
C TYR A 93 -8.81 -2.97 11.97
N VAL A 94 -8.56 -1.70 12.26
CA VAL A 94 -8.44 -1.23 13.65
C VAL A 94 -9.77 -1.33 14.39
N ALA A 95 -10.87 -1.03 13.70
CA ALA A 95 -12.21 -1.16 14.29
C ALA A 95 -12.60 -2.62 14.52
N ASP A 96 -12.40 -3.47 13.49
CA ASP A 96 -12.74 -4.90 13.53
C ASP A 96 -11.94 -5.61 12.43
N PRO A 97 -10.92 -6.43 12.79
CA PRO A 97 -10.11 -7.13 11.79
C PRO A 97 -10.91 -7.99 10.82
N ALA A 98 -12.11 -8.45 11.20
CA ALA A 98 -12.96 -9.21 10.30
C ALA A 98 -13.48 -8.38 9.11
N ARG A 99 -13.48 -7.06 9.21
CA ARG A 99 -13.94 -6.14 8.15
C ARG A 99 -12.84 -5.70 7.19
N ARG A 100 -11.68 -6.31 7.24
CA ARG A 100 -10.52 -5.90 6.43
C ARG A 100 -10.68 -6.13 4.92
N GLY A 101 -11.65 -6.95 4.49
CA GLY A 101 -11.73 -7.47 3.12
C GLY A 101 -11.82 -6.40 2.03
N ALA A 102 -12.73 -5.42 2.17
CA ALA A 102 -12.92 -4.37 1.16
C ALA A 102 -11.68 -3.50 1.01
N GLY A 103 -11.10 -3.04 2.13
CA GLY A 103 -9.89 -2.21 2.10
C GLY A 103 -8.69 -2.96 1.55
N PHE A 104 -8.53 -4.23 1.93
CA PHE A 104 -7.45 -5.07 1.39
C PHE A 104 -7.62 -5.29 -0.10
N GLY A 105 -8.84 -5.57 -0.57
CA GLY A 105 -9.13 -5.73 -2.00
C GLY A 105 -8.82 -4.48 -2.80
N LEU A 106 -9.24 -3.30 -2.32
CA LEU A 106 -8.93 -2.02 -2.97
C LEU A 106 -7.43 -1.69 -2.94
N SER A 107 -6.66 -2.31 -2.05
CA SER A 107 -5.21 -2.16 -2.02
C SER A 107 -4.52 -3.13 -2.97
N LEU A 108 -4.93 -4.39 -2.95
CA LEU A 108 -4.28 -5.46 -3.71
C LEU A 108 -4.64 -5.45 -5.19
N LEU A 109 -5.91 -5.23 -5.54
CA LEU A 109 -6.36 -5.26 -6.93
C LEU A 109 -5.63 -4.25 -7.82
N PRO A 110 -5.43 -2.98 -7.41
CA PRO A 110 -4.61 -2.06 -8.21
C PRO A 110 -3.19 -2.56 -8.42
N ILE A 111 -2.58 -3.17 -7.41
CA ILE A 111 -1.22 -3.72 -7.52
C ILE A 111 -1.19 -4.84 -8.55
N LEU A 112 -2.14 -5.76 -8.51
CA LEU A 112 -2.22 -6.85 -9.49
C LEU A 112 -2.44 -6.29 -10.90
N ALA A 113 -3.30 -5.28 -11.05
CA ALA A 113 -3.51 -4.62 -12.34
C ALA A 113 -2.21 -3.98 -12.86
N LEU A 114 -1.44 -3.32 -11.98
CA LEU A 114 -0.16 -2.73 -12.35
C LEU A 114 0.83 -3.80 -12.80
N LEU A 115 0.97 -4.88 -12.05
CA LEU A 115 1.95 -5.93 -12.36
C LEU A 115 1.58 -6.70 -13.61
N ILE A 116 0.32 -7.09 -13.76
CA ILE A 116 -0.16 -7.82 -14.94
C ILE A 116 -0.07 -6.92 -16.18
N GLY A 117 -0.51 -5.69 -16.08
CA GLY A 117 -0.41 -4.72 -17.18
C GLY A 117 1.04 -4.45 -17.59
N ALA A 118 1.93 -4.29 -16.62
CA ALA A 118 3.35 -4.09 -16.89
C ALA A 118 3.96 -5.32 -17.59
N LEU A 119 3.60 -6.52 -17.15
CA LEU A 119 4.08 -7.75 -17.77
C LEU A 119 3.63 -7.83 -19.24
N ILE A 120 2.35 -7.59 -19.50
CA ILE A 120 1.80 -7.59 -20.86
C ILE A 120 2.50 -6.52 -21.71
N GLY A 121 2.66 -5.32 -21.18
CA GLY A 121 3.32 -4.22 -21.89
C GLY A 121 4.78 -4.51 -22.22
N ALA A 122 5.51 -5.07 -21.26
CA ALA A 122 6.92 -5.43 -21.43
C ALA A 122 7.09 -6.55 -22.45
N VAL A 123 6.26 -7.59 -22.38
CA VAL A 123 6.29 -8.69 -23.35
C VAL A 123 5.95 -8.17 -24.74
N SER A 124 4.93 -7.32 -24.88
CA SER A 124 4.57 -6.71 -26.16
C SER A 124 5.72 -5.89 -26.74
N ALA A 125 6.43 -5.13 -25.90
CA ALA A 125 7.60 -4.37 -26.34
C ALA A 125 8.73 -5.28 -26.79
N LEU A 126 8.96 -6.38 -26.07
CA LEU A 126 9.98 -7.37 -26.43
C LEU A 126 9.70 -8.00 -27.80
N LEU A 127 8.43 -8.36 -28.06
CA LEU A 127 8.03 -9.00 -29.32
C LEU A 127 8.08 -8.03 -30.52
N ARG A 128 8.00 -6.72 -30.27
CA ARG A 128 8.14 -5.69 -31.31
C ARG A 128 9.59 -5.29 -31.56
N ALA A 129 10.49 -5.66 -30.68
CA ALA A 129 11.89 -5.28 -30.80
C ALA A 129 12.62 -6.02 -31.92
#